data_2ebfa6d480876eebd258cbe6a1a07bd2
#
_entry.id   2ebfa6d480876eebd258cbe6a1a07bd2
#
_cell.length_a   1.000
_cell.length_b   1.000
_cell.length_c   1.000
_cell.angle_alpha   90.00
_cell.angle_beta   90.00
_cell.angle_gamma   90.00
#
_symmetry.space_group_name_H-M   'P 1'
#
loop_
_entity.id
_entity.type
_entity.pdbx_description
1 polymer ?
#
loop_
_entity_poly.entity_id
_entity_poly.type
_entity_poly.pdbx_seq_one_letter_code
_entity_poly.pdbx_strand_id
1 'polypeptide(L)'
;MGENNQKIKLLRIMEFLRSESEAGKPVSTNQIINYLKGHNISCERRTLYKDMELLIESGANIVKTELGRENAYYIDEVSLSLAELKILIDAVQATNFITDVKTAELVEKLLAFSGIRRSEIVRDNIVLYNNHKHSNGDIYDNIEQIELAIRQKKQVSFYYFDLDEKKNRVYRKEKKRYITDPVALVFSEDNYYLVAYSQKYQNAVNYRVDRMDTVEVEDTPICEKAQIKKRKTESYTEQVFKMYNGEVEEVTLEFPPELLGAVYDKFGEKTIIRHSDADRLKIKVTVQISPPFFGWLFQFMGKMRILEPPSVLEKYNKCIRDTLE
;
A
#
# COMPACT_ATOMS: atom_id res chain seq x y z
N MET A 1 27.92 32.50 24.89
CA MET A 1 28.35 31.40 23.99
C MET A 1 28.15 30.00 24.56
N GLY A 2 28.08 29.79 25.91
CA GLY A 2 28.03 28.45 26.51
C GLY A 2 26.68 27.66 26.34
N GLU A 3 25.54 28.32 26.52
CA GLU A 3 24.24 27.60 26.49
C GLU A 3 23.82 27.09 25.11
N ASN A 4 24.14 27.84 24.07
CA ASN A 4 23.80 27.38 22.69
C ASN A 4 24.63 26.15 22.28
N ASN A 5 25.91 26.09 22.71
CA ASN A 5 26.77 24.94 22.41
C ASN A 5 26.32 23.65 23.10
N GLN A 6 25.74 23.73 24.31
CA GLN A 6 25.24 22.54 25.02
C GLN A 6 23.98 21.97 24.34
N LYS A 7 23.05 22.83 23.91
CA LYS A 7 21.84 22.39 23.20
C LYS A 7 22.18 21.74 21.83
N ILE A 8 23.10 22.37 21.11
CA ILE A 8 23.60 21.83 19.82
C ILE A 8 24.34 20.51 20.04
N LYS A 9 25.06 20.33 21.14
CA LYS A 9 25.78 19.10 21.47
C LYS A 9 24.84 17.88 21.53
N LEU A 10 23.73 17.99 22.26
CA LEU A 10 22.74 16.89 22.36
C LEU A 10 22.15 16.51 21.00
N LEU A 11 21.82 17.52 20.18
CA LEU A 11 21.32 17.27 18.81
C LEU A 11 22.38 16.55 17.94
N ARG A 12 23.65 16.96 18.06
CA ARG A 12 24.76 16.31 17.33
C ARG A 12 25.02 14.87 17.78
N ILE A 13 24.88 14.60 19.08
CA ILE A 13 24.97 13.23 19.61
C ILE A 13 23.86 12.37 19.02
N MET A 14 22.64 12.85 19.02
CA MET A 14 21.50 12.12 18.45
C MET A 14 21.67 11.87 16.94
N GLU A 15 22.11 12.88 16.20
CA GLU A 15 22.42 12.77 14.77
C GLU A 15 23.46 11.69 14.50
N PHE A 16 24.57 11.72 15.25
CA PHE A 16 25.65 10.74 15.12
C PHE A 16 25.21 9.32 15.46
N LEU A 17 24.47 9.16 16.54
CA LEU A 17 23.92 7.86 16.92
C LEU A 17 22.97 7.31 15.83
N ARG A 18 22.10 8.14 15.25
CA ARG A 18 21.18 7.74 14.19
C ARG A 18 21.89 7.33 12.90
N SER A 19 23.00 8.03 12.58
CA SER A 19 23.73 7.77 11.33
C SER A 19 24.70 6.60 11.44
N GLU A 20 25.35 6.40 12.57
CA GLU A 20 26.52 5.52 12.71
C GLU A 20 26.31 4.31 13.62
N SER A 21 25.20 4.24 14.38
CA SER A 21 25.00 3.16 15.35
C SER A 21 23.77 2.30 15.07
N GLU A 22 23.87 1.03 15.40
CA GLU A 22 22.80 0.02 15.38
C GLU A 22 23.14 -1.09 16.40
N ALA A 23 22.18 -1.99 16.72
CA ALA A 23 22.36 -3.05 17.72
C ALA A 23 23.58 -3.94 17.46
N GLY A 24 23.88 -4.22 16.20
CA GLY A 24 25.06 -5.01 15.78
C GLY A 24 26.35 -4.18 15.68
N LYS A 25 26.26 -2.85 15.77
CA LYS A 25 27.41 -1.93 15.61
C LYS A 25 27.27 -0.70 16.51
N PRO A 26 27.43 -0.87 17.82
CA PRO A 26 27.40 0.27 18.74
C PRO A 26 28.62 1.18 18.53
N VAL A 27 28.46 2.47 18.79
CA VAL A 27 29.56 3.45 18.75
C VAL A 27 30.12 3.69 20.14
N SER A 28 31.44 3.73 20.22
CA SER A 28 32.14 3.94 21.50
C SER A 28 32.09 5.40 21.97
N THR A 29 32.29 5.59 23.26
CA THR A 29 32.43 6.93 23.87
C THR A 29 33.48 7.77 23.13
N ASN A 30 34.61 7.20 22.75
CA ASN A 30 35.66 7.90 22.03
C ASN A 30 35.23 8.33 20.62
N GLN A 31 34.47 7.50 19.90
CA GLN A 31 33.94 7.86 18.57
C GLN A 31 32.99 9.06 18.65
N ILE A 32 32.11 9.09 19.66
CA ILE A 32 31.19 10.22 19.89
C ILE A 32 31.99 11.51 20.21
N ILE A 33 32.99 11.43 21.08
CA ILE A 33 33.83 12.59 21.43
C ILE A 33 34.60 13.11 20.23
N ASN A 34 35.17 12.23 19.41
CA ASN A 34 35.89 12.60 18.17
C ASN A 34 34.95 13.27 17.15
N TYR A 35 33.72 12.76 16.99
CA TYR A 35 32.72 13.37 16.14
C TYR A 35 32.37 14.79 16.62
N LEU A 36 32.10 14.98 17.89
CA LEU A 36 31.83 16.29 18.48
C LEU A 36 33.00 17.26 18.30
N LYS A 37 34.23 16.78 18.47
CA LYS A 37 35.45 17.58 18.25
C LYS A 37 35.57 18.04 16.80
N GLY A 38 35.22 17.20 15.83
CA GLY A 38 35.13 17.56 14.41
C GLY A 38 34.14 18.68 14.12
N HIS A 39 33.12 18.84 14.96
CA HIS A 39 32.15 19.95 14.90
C HIS A 39 32.46 21.13 15.82
N ASN A 40 33.71 21.24 16.29
CA ASN A 40 34.19 22.29 17.22
C ASN A 40 33.43 22.29 18.58
N ILE A 41 32.93 21.13 19.02
CA ILE A 41 32.29 20.96 20.34
C ILE A 41 33.23 20.16 21.23
N SER A 42 33.74 20.79 22.27
CA SER A 42 34.58 20.12 23.31
C SER A 42 33.64 19.35 24.25
N CYS A 43 33.95 18.07 24.50
CA CYS A 43 33.20 17.24 25.42
C CYS A 43 34.12 16.26 26.13
N GLU A 44 34.10 16.28 27.47
CA GLU A 44 34.80 15.32 28.31
C GLU A 44 33.94 14.08 28.55
N ARG A 45 34.57 12.92 28.77
CA ARG A 45 33.87 11.64 29.00
C ARG A 45 32.80 11.73 30.09
N ARG A 46 33.11 12.36 31.21
CA ARG A 46 32.16 12.50 32.32
C ARG A 46 30.93 13.32 31.94
N THR A 47 31.13 14.35 31.14
CA THR A 47 30.05 15.20 30.65
C THR A 47 29.20 14.42 29.62
N LEU A 48 29.85 13.65 28.72
CA LEU A 48 29.15 12.82 27.75
C LEU A 48 28.22 11.78 28.43
N TYR A 49 28.71 11.14 29.51
CA TYR A 49 27.86 10.18 30.23
C TYR A 49 26.60 10.83 30.82
N LYS A 50 26.71 12.04 31.38
CA LYS A 50 25.53 12.79 31.84
C LYS A 50 24.60 13.17 30.71
N ASP A 51 25.16 13.57 29.56
CA ASP A 51 24.37 13.89 28.37
C ASP A 51 23.61 12.66 27.85
N MET A 52 24.25 11.49 27.86
CA MET A 52 23.61 10.22 27.47
C MET A 52 22.50 9.80 28.44
N GLU A 53 22.73 9.93 29.75
CA GLU A 53 21.71 9.68 30.77
C GLU A 53 20.52 10.62 30.58
N LEU A 54 20.75 11.91 30.36
CA LEU A 54 19.72 12.90 30.12
C LEU A 54 18.89 12.54 28.83
N LEU A 55 19.55 12.14 27.77
CA LEU A 55 18.85 11.71 26.51
C LEU A 55 17.99 10.49 26.77
N ILE A 56 18.49 9.49 27.49
CA ILE A 56 17.74 8.26 27.84
C ILE A 56 16.53 8.62 28.72
N GLU A 57 16.73 9.44 29.76
CA GLU A 57 15.67 9.92 30.66
C GLU A 57 14.61 10.75 29.92
N SER A 58 15.01 11.49 28.88
CA SER A 58 14.07 12.24 28.01
C SER A 58 13.26 11.38 27.05
N GLY A 59 13.47 10.05 27.04
CA GLY A 59 12.73 9.11 26.22
C GLY A 59 13.41 8.75 24.90
N ALA A 60 14.68 9.11 24.69
CA ALA A 60 15.43 8.62 23.53
C ALA A 60 15.74 7.11 23.69
N ASN A 61 15.42 6.32 22.65
CA ASN A 61 15.67 4.88 22.66
C ASN A 61 17.17 4.56 22.48
N ILE A 62 18.00 5.02 23.39
CA ILE A 62 19.43 4.77 23.38
C ILE A 62 19.73 3.59 24.30
N VAL A 63 20.38 2.57 23.76
CA VAL A 63 20.83 1.41 24.51
C VAL A 63 22.32 1.57 24.82
N LYS A 64 22.66 1.44 26.10
CA LYS A 64 24.04 1.40 26.58
C LYS A 64 24.54 -0.04 26.55
N THR A 65 25.72 -0.25 26.00
CA THR A 65 26.44 -1.54 25.95
C THR A 65 27.93 -1.32 26.20
N GLU A 66 28.73 -2.34 26.06
CA GLU A 66 30.19 -2.28 26.22
C GLU A 66 30.88 -2.75 24.93
N LEU A 67 31.89 -2.03 24.50
CA LEU A 67 32.81 -2.41 23.44
C LEU A 67 34.20 -2.59 24.04
N GLY A 68 34.54 -3.82 24.41
CA GLY A 68 35.75 -4.13 25.16
C GLY A 68 35.65 -3.57 26.59
N ARG A 69 36.48 -2.55 26.94
CA ARG A 69 36.49 -1.90 28.25
C ARG A 69 35.87 -0.49 28.24
N GLU A 70 35.19 -0.16 27.18
CA GLU A 70 34.64 1.17 26.97
C GLU A 70 33.11 1.09 26.82
N ASN A 71 32.41 2.08 27.44
CA ASN A 71 30.98 2.23 27.20
C ASN A 71 30.73 2.54 25.72
N ALA A 72 29.77 1.86 25.16
CA ALA A 72 29.28 2.07 23.80
C ALA A 72 27.75 2.27 23.82
N TYR A 73 27.25 2.88 22.79
CA TYR A 73 25.84 3.23 22.69
C TYR A 73 25.34 2.96 21.27
N TYR A 74 24.10 2.58 21.18
CA TYR A 74 23.38 2.57 19.91
C TYR A 74 21.95 3.04 20.10
N ILE A 75 21.35 3.51 19.03
CA ILE A 75 19.93 3.88 19.02
C ILE A 75 19.12 2.66 18.62
N ASP A 76 18.14 2.31 19.45
CA ASP A 76 17.18 1.23 19.17
C ASP A 76 15.87 1.86 18.63
N GLU A 77 16.01 2.70 17.61
CA GLU A 77 14.84 3.16 16.86
C GLU A 77 14.37 2.04 15.95
N VAL A 78 13.02 1.92 15.82
CA VAL A 78 12.38 1.03 14.84
C VAL A 78 12.82 1.51 13.45
N SER A 79 13.96 1.02 13.00
CA SER A 79 14.48 1.31 11.68
C SER A 79 14.13 0.15 10.76
N LEU A 80 13.71 0.47 9.53
CA LEU A 80 13.51 -0.54 8.51
C LEU A 80 14.82 -1.31 8.25
N SER A 81 14.75 -2.63 8.23
CA SER A 81 15.86 -3.46 7.75
C SER A 81 16.12 -3.18 6.26
N LEU A 82 17.28 -3.56 5.75
CA LEU A 82 17.58 -3.41 4.32
C LEU A 82 16.55 -4.13 3.44
N ALA A 83 16.07 -5.30 3.86
CA ALA A 83 15.05 -6.05 3.13
C ALA A 83 13.70 -5.33 3.12
N GLU A 84 13.24 -4.82 4.27
CA GLU A 84 12.00 -4.06 4.38
C GLU A 84 12.05 -2.77 3.56
N LEU A 85 13.16 -2.03 3.65
CA LEU A 85 13.37 -0.82 2.85
C LEU A 85 13.35 -1.13 1.35
N LYS A 86 14.03 -2.20 0.92
CA LYS A 86 14.05 -2.65 -0.48
C LYS A 86 12.65 -3.00 -0.96
N ILE A 87 11.88 -3.78 -0.18
CA ILE A 87 10.50 -4.16 -0.52
C ILE A 87 9.62 -2.92 -0.67
N LEU A 88 9.72 -1.94 0.24
CA LEU A 88 8.94 -0.70 0.17
C LEU A 88 9.30 0.13 -1.06
N ILE A 89 10.59 0.27 -1.37
CA ILE A 89 11.04 1.00 -2.56
C ILE A 89 10.56 0.31 -3.83
N ASP A 90 10.73 -1.00 -3.93
CA ASP A 90 10.29 -1.77 -5.09
C ASP A 90 8.76 -1.68 -5.28
N ALA A 91 7.98 -1.75 -4.20
CA ALA A 91 6.54 -1.59 -4.24
C ALA A 91 6.13 -0.20 -4.77
N VAL A 92 6.79 0.87 -4.30
CA VAL A 92 6.55 2.24 -4.79
C VAL A 92 6.93 2.37 -6.26
N GLN A 93 8.06 1.81 -6.67
CA GLN A 93 8.52 1.88 -8.07
C GLN A 93 7.64 1.05 -9.01
N ALA A 94 7.24 -0.15 -8.61
CA ALA A 94 6.42 -1.06 -9.41
C ALA A 94 4.99 -0.54 -9.63
N THR A 95 4.51 0.33 -8.75
CA THR A 95 3.14 0.82 -8.77
C THR A 95 2.88 1.80 -9.93
N ASN A 96 1.87 1.53 -10.76
CA ASN A 96 1.55 2.35 -11.92
C ASN A 96 0.77 3.63 -11.59
N PHE A 97 -0.02 3.66 -10.50
CA PHE A 97 -0.86 4.81 -10.17
C PHE A 97 -0.08 6.02 -9.66
N ILE A 98 1.17 5.86 -9.24
CA ILE A 98 2.05 6.92 -8.76
C ILE A 98 2.79 7.53 -9.96
N THR A 99 2.81 8.88 -10.08
CA THR A 99 3.56 9.55 -11.14
C THR A 99 5.08 9.38 -10.95
N ASP A 100 5.86 9.51 -12.04
CA ASP A 100 7.33 9.39 -11.96
C ASP A 100 7.94 10.38 -10.95
N VAL A 101 7.48 11.63 -10.97
CA VAL A 101 7.96 12.67 -10.04
C VAL A 101 7.70 12.28 -8.60
N LYS A 102 6.49 11.81 -8.31
CA LYS A 102 6.11 11.41 -6.95
C LYS A 102 6.79 10.12 -6.51
N THR A 103 7.03 9.19 -7.44
CA THR A 103 7.83 7.98 -7.17
C THR A 103 9.23 8.36 -6.70
N ALA A 104 9.91 9.25 -7.43
CA ALA A 104 11.25 9.71 -7.03
C ALA A 104 11.23 10.39 -5.65
N GLU A 105 10.26 11.27 -5.39
CA GLU A 105 10.09 11.93 -4.09
C GLU A 105 9.87 10.94 -2.94
N LEU A 106 9.03 9.92 -3.12
CA LEU A 106 8.74 8.91 -2.11
C LEU A 106 9.95 8.01 -1.85
N VAL A 107 10.68 7.61 -2.90
CA VAL A 107 11.92 6.84 -2.78
C VAL A 107 12.95 7.62 -1.96
N GLU A 108 13.15 8.92 -2.26
CA GLU A 108 14.06 9.76 -1.48
C GLU A 108 13.65 9.89 0.00
N LYS A 109 12.35 10.03 0.28
CA LYS A 109 11.85 10.05 1.67
C LYS A 109 12.09 8.72 2.39
N LEU A 110 11.88 7.58 1.73
CA LEU A 110 12.16 6.25 2.30
C LEU A 110 13.65 6.06 2.58
N LEU A 111 14.51 6.49 1.65
CA LEU A 111 15.96 6.45 1.82
C LEU A 111 16.39 7.34 3.01
N ALA A 112 15.88 8.56 3.09
CA ALA A 112 16.19 9.47 4.20
C ALA A 112 15.74 8.91 5.56
N PHE A 113 14.62 8.20 5.61
CA PHE A 113 14.10 7.56 6.83
C PHE A 113 14.99 6.40 7.32
N SER A 114 15.73 5.74 6.43
CA SER A 114 16.56 4.57 6.77
C SER A 114 17.96 4.92 7.31
N GLY A 115 18.36 6.18 7.28
CA GLY A 115 19.70 6.64 7.65
C GLY A 115 20.70 6.59 6.47
N ILE A 116 21.79 7.37 6.57
CA ILE A 116 22.74 7.63 5.48
C ILE A 116 23.34 6.33 4.93
N ARG A 117 23.85 5.48 5.80
CA ARG A 117 24.56 4.26 5.40
C ARG A 117 23.70 3.23 4.67
N ARG A 118 22.47 3.02 5.15
CA ARG A 118 21.53 2.10 4.51
C ARG A 118 21.03 2.64 3.17
N SER A 119 20.83 3.97 3.10
CA SER A 119 20.41 4.63 1.87
C SER A 119 21.45 4.46 0.74
N GLU A 120 22.74 4.54 1.03
CA GLU A 120 23.82 4.32 0.06
C GLU A 120 23.78 2.88 -0.49
N ILE A 121 23.72 1.87 0.39
CA ILE A 121 23.67 0.45 -0.01
C ILE A 121 22.47 0.16 -0.90
N VAL A 122 21.31 0.75 -0.57
CA VAL A 122 20.08 0.51 -1.36
C VAL A 122 20.12 1.25 -2.68
N ARG A 123 20.64 2.49 -2.73
CA ARG A 123 20.80 3.28 -3.98
C ARG A 123 21.58 2.52 -5.05
N ASP A 124 22.68 1.87 -4.67
CA ASP A 124 23.53 1.10 -5.59
C ASP A 124 22.82 -0.12 -6.19
N ASN A 125 21.75 -0.59 -5.53
CA ASN A 125 21.00 -1.78 -5.91
C ASN A 125 19.54 -1.46 -6.35
N ILE A 126 19.19 -0.19 -6.57
CA ILE A 126 17.86 0.18 -7.10
C ILE A 126 17.76 -0.22 -8.56
N VAL A 127 16.81 -1.11 -8.87
CA VAL A 127 16.40 -1.40 -10.24
C VAL A 127 15.33 -0.38 -10.64
N LEU A 128 15.58 0.36 -11.70
CA LEU A 128 14.60 1.30 -12.26
C LEU A 128 13.53 0.51 -13.02
N TYR A 129 12.30 0.61 -12.59
CA TYR A 129 11.16 0.02 -13.27
C TYR A 129 10.68 0.97 -14.37
N ASN A 130 10.63 0.48 -15.60
CA ASN A 130 10.10 1.24 -16.74
C ASN A 130 8.59 0.93 -16.89
N ASN A 131 7.80 1.33 -15.91
CA ASN A 131 6.36 1.13 -15.91
C ASN A 131 5.63 2.31 -16.56
N HIS A 132 4.46 2.03 -17.17
CA HIS A 132 3.58 3.08 -17.68
C HIS A 132 2.84 3.77 -16.53
N LYS A 133 3.47 4.79 -15.95
CA LYS A 133 2.91 5.54 -14.83
C LYS A 133 1.78 6.47 -15.26
N HIS A 134 0.81 6.67 -14.36
CA HIS A 134 -0.28 7.62 -14.58
C HIS A 134 0.23 9.07 -14.55
N SER A 135 -0.42 9.93 -15.34
CA SER A 135 -0.08 11.37 -15.40
C SER A 135 -0.92 12.23 -14.46
N ASN A 136 -1.92 11.67 -13.78
CA ASN A 136 -2.80 12.43 -12.90
C ASN A 136 -2.11 12.70 -11.55
N GLY A 137 -1.64 13.94 -11.34
CA GLY A 137 -1.03 14.38 -10.09
C GLY A 137 -2.03 14.58 -8.94
N ASP A 138 -3.32 14.77 -9.26
CA ASP A 138 -4.36 15.09 -8.28
C ASP A 138 -4.77 13.87 -7.43
N ILE A 139 -4.23 12.69 -7.74
CA ILE A 139 -4.63 11.42 -7.08
C ILE A 139 -4.37 11.44 -5.56
N TYR A 140 -3.33 12.14 -5.11
CA TYR A 140 -3.00 12.24 -3.67
C TYR A 140 -4.03 13.09 -2.93
N ASP A 141 -4.36 14.25 -3.48
CA ASP A 141 -5.39 15.12 -2.91
C ASP A 141 -6.74 14.41 -2.91
N ASN A 142 -7.05 13.69 -3.99
CA ASN A 142 -8.26 12.88 -4.08
C ASN A 142 -8.32 11.79 -2.99
N ILE A 143 -7.21 11.08 -2.74
CA ILE A 143 -7.11 10.07 -1.67
C ILE A 143 -7.32 10.73 -0.30
N GLU A 144 -6.67 11.86 -0.02
CA GLU A 144 -6.80 12.56 1.24
C GLU A 144 -8.23 13.04 1.50
N GLN A 145 -8.90 13.60 0.50
CA GLN A 145 -10.30 14.05 0.62
C GLN A 145 -11.25 12.86 0.83
N ILE A 146 -11.06 11.75 0.13
CA ILE A 146 -11.86 10.53 0.32
C ILE A 146 -11.68 9.99 1.74
N GLU A 147 -10.43 9.86 2.23
CA GLU A 147 -10.14 9.40 3.58
C GLU A 147 -10.75 10.32 4.64
N LEU A 148 -10.68 11.64 4.41
CA LEU A 148 -11.30 12.62 5.28
C LEU A 148 -12.82 12.44 5.34
N ALA A 149 -13.49 12.27 4.20
CA ALA A 149 -14.93 12.02 4.11
C ALA A 149 -15.33 10.72 4.84
N ILE A 150 -14.58 9.63 4.64
CA ILE A 150 -14.79 8.34 5.32
C ILE A 150 -14.67 8.49 6.85
N ARG A 151 -13.63 9.20 7.30
CA ARG A 151 -13.39 9.45 8.73
C ARG A 151 -14.49 10.31 9.36
N GLN A 152 -14.93 11.35 8.65
CA GLN A 152 -15.99 12.25 9.11
C GLN A 152 -17.41 11.68 8.92
N LYS A 153 -17.56 10.54 8.24
CA LYS A 153 -18.86 9.95 7.87
C LYS A 153 -19.73 10.93 7.07
N LYS A 154 -19.10 11.64 6.15
CA LYS A 154 -19.74 12.61 5.25
C LYS A 154 -19.71 12.11 3.81
N GLN A 155 -20.63 12.61 3.00
CA GLN A 155 -20.64 12.37 1.57
C GLN A 155 -19.41 12.98 0.90
N VAL A 156 -19.05 12.44 -0.25
CA VAL A 156 -17.99 12.95 -1.12
C VAL A 156 -18.58 13.28 -2.48
N SER A 157 -18.12 14.37 -3.09
CA SER A 157 -18.47 14.73 -4.45
C SER A 157 -17.24 14.89 -5.33
N PHE A 158 -17.40 14.62 -6.63
CA PHE A 158 -16.33 14.67 -7.62
C PHE A 158 -16.88 14.73 -9.04
N TYR A 159 -16.05 15.16 -10.00
CA TYR A 159 -16.27 14.90 -11.42
C TYR A 159 -15.59 13.59 -11.81
N TYR A 160 -16.21 12.86 -12.76
CA TYR A 160 -15.67 11.58 -13.21
C TYR A 160 -15.47 11.60 -14.72
N PHE A 161 -14.26 11.20 -15.17
CA PHE A 161 -13.87 11.26 -16.56
C PHE A 161 -13.33 9.94 -17.10
N ASP A 162 -13.39 9.77 -18.40
CA ASP A 162 -12.63 8.81 -19.19
C ASP A 162 -11.55 9.55 -19.98
N LEU A 163 -10.62 8.81 -20.57
CA LEU A 163 -9.64 9.37 -21.50
C LEU A 163 -10.06 9.03 -22.91
N ASP A 164 -9.95 10.01 -23.81
CA ASP A 164 -10.06 9.78 -25.26
C ASP A 164 -8.76 9.18 -25.84
N GLU A 165 -8.74 8.90 -27.13
CA GLU A 165 -7.58 8.39 -27.87
C GLU A 165 -6.34 9.32 -27.83
N LYS A 166 -6.57 10.61 -27.57
CA LYS A 166 -5.52 11.64 -27.40
C LYS A 166 -5.16 11.89 -25.95
N LYS A 167 -5.69 11.06 -25.03
CA LYS A 167 -5.50 11.19 -23.57
C LYS A 167 -6.13 12.44 -22.94
N ASN A 168 -7.08 13.11 -23.62
CA ASN A 168 -7.84 14.20 -23.02
C ASN A 168 -8.92 13.66 -22.10
N ARG A 169 -9.25 14.43 -21.03
CA ARG A 169 -10.30 14.09 -20.10
C ARG A 169 -11.69 14.31 -20.73
N VAL A 170 -12.48 13.27 -20.87
CA VAL A 170 -13.87 13.32 -21.32
C VAL A 170 -14.77 13.09 -20.11
N TYR A 171 -15.40 14.14 -19.61
CA TYR A 171 -16.21 14.07 -18.40
C TYR A 171 -17.53 13.36 -18.66
N ARG A 172 -17.86 12.40 -17.80
CA ARG A 172 -19.15 11.70 -17.83
C ARG A 172 -20.29 12.61 -17.36
N LYS A 173 -21.53 12.29 -17.74
CA LYS A 173 -22.75 13.01 -17.37
C LYS A 173 -22.67 14.52 -17.66
N GLU A 174 -22.11 14.92 -18.80
CA GLU A 174 -22.04 16.34 -19.18
C GLU A 174 -21.37 17.20 -18.09
N LYS A 175 -20.33 16.64 -17.45
CA LYS A 175 -19.58 17.29 -16.35
C LYS A 175 -20.45 17.60 -15.11
N LYS A 176 -21.50 16.81 -14.82
CA LYS A 176 -22.23 16.89 -13.55
C LYS A 176 -21.45 16.20 -12.44
N ARG A 177 -21.48 16.77 -11.24
CA ARG A 177 -20.85 16.17 -10.07
C ARG A 177 -21.55 14.86 -9.67
N TYR A 178 -20.74 13.90 -9.33
CA TYR A 178 -21.17 12.71 -8.62
C TYR A 178 -21.18 13.05 -7.13
N ILE A 179 -22.25 12.69 -6.43
CA ILE A 179 -22.34 12.75 -4.96
C ILE A 179 -22.63 11.33 -4.49
N THR A 180 -21.88 10.84 -3.51
CA THR A 180 -22.00 9.45 -3.08
C THR A 180 -21.58 9.29 -1.62
N ASP A 181 -22.02 8.20 -1.00
CA ASP A 181 -21.70 7.83 0.37
C ASP A 181 -20.43 6.97 0.39
N PRO A 182 -19.24 7.47 0.76
CA PRO A 182 -18.00 6.69 0.79
C PRO A 182 -18.06 5.60 1.86
N VAL A 183 -17.64 4.38 1.49
CA VAL A 183 -17.60 3.21 2.37
C VAL A 183 -16.16 2.87 2.72
N ALA A 184 -15.32 2.72 1.71
CA ALA A 184 -13.92 2.38 1.87
C ALA A 184 -13.09 2.85 0.66
N LEU A 185 -11.81 3.09 0.92
CA LEU A 185 -10.80 3.23 -0.12
C LEU A 185 -10.03 1.91 -0.21
N VAL A 186 -9.97 1.32 -1.40
CA VAL A 186 -9.38 -0.01 -1.62
C VAL A 186 -8.32 0.07 -2.70
N PHE A 187 -7.14 -0.47 -2.40
CA PHE A 187 -6.09 -0.67 -3.39
C PHE A 187 -6.23 -2.06 -4.02
N SER A 188 -6.36 -2.13 -5.34
CA SER A 188 -6.49 -3.37 -6.08
C SER A 188 -5.89 -3.23 -7.48
N GLU A 189 -5.04 -4.18 -7.86
CA GLU A 189 -4.40 -4.24 -9.18
C GLU A 189 -3.88 -2.87 -9.65
N ASP A 190 -2.93 -2.33 -8.91
CA ASP A 190 -2.25 -1.05 -9.18
C ASP A 190 -3.15 0.20 -9.24
N ASN A 191 -4.36 0.15 -8.69
CA ASN A 191 -5.24 1.31 -8.65
C ASN A 191 -5.96 1.44 -7.31
N TYR A 192 -6.22 2.69 -6.92
CA TYR A 192 -7.15 2.98 -5.83
C TYR A 192 -8.58 3.07 -6.34
N TYR A 193 -9.49 2.47 -5.59
CA TYR A 193 -10.93 2.50 -5.82
C TYR A 193 -11.66 3.04 -4.61
N LEU A 194 -12.51 4.01 -4.85
CA LEU A 194 -13.54 4.38 -3.88
C LEU A 194 -14.69 3.38 -3.99
N VAL A 195 -14.88 2.57 -2.96
CA VAL A 195 -16.11 1.81 -2.76
C VAL A 195 -17.12 2.74 -2.12
N ALA A 196 -18.21 3.01 -2.80
CA ALA A 196 -19.24 3.92 -2.33
C ALA A 196 -20.62 3.25 -2.39
N TYR A 197 -21.53 3.61 -1.48
CA TYR A 197 -22.92 3.18 -1.55
C TYR A 197 -23.71 4.16 -2.43
N SER A 198 -24.34 3.62 -3.46
CA SER A 198 -25.23 4.38 -4.33
C SER A 198 -26.68 4.21 -3.90
N GLN A 199 -27.30 5.29 -3.48
CA GLN A 199 -28.73 5.29 -3.15
C GLN A 199 -29.60 4.97 -4.38
N LYS A 200 -29.16 5.37 -5.58
CA LYS A 200 -29.86 5.09 -6.84
C LYS A 200 -29.92 3.59 -7.13
N TYR A 201 -28.82 2.87 -6.96
CA TYR A 201 -28.72 1.44 -7.27
C TYR A 201 -28.93 0.55 -6.05
N GLN A 202 -29.11 1.13 -4.86
CA GLN A 202 -29.24 0.42 -3.59
C GLN A 202 -28.08 -0.60 -3.34
N ASN A 203 -26.91 -0.34 -3.92
CA ASN A 203 -25.75 -1.24 -3.88
C ASN A 203 -24.42 -0.47 -3.83
N ALA A 204 -23.33 -1.19 -3.59
CA ALA A 204 -21.98 -0.66 -3.70
C ALA A 204 -21.62 -0.40 -5.18
N VAL A 205 -20.93 0.69 -5.41
CA VAL A 205 -20.37 1.08 -6.72
C VAL A 205 -18.91 1.42 -6.52
N ASN A 206 -18.06 1.00 -7.44
CA ASN A 206 -16.64 1.26 -7.42
C ASN A 206 -16.28 2.38 -8.41
N TYR A 207 -15.49 3.34 -7.94
CA TYR A 207 -14.96 4.41 -8.76
C TYR A 207 -13.45 4.40 -8.70
N ARG A 208 -12.77 4.44 -9.84
CA ARG A 208 -11.30 4.59 -9.88
C ARG A 208 -10.92 6.01 -9.46
N VAL A 209 -10.01 6.13 -8.51
CA VAL A 209 -9.61 7.44 -7.95
C VAL A 209 -8.80 8.25 -8.96
N ASP A 210 -8.01 7.60 -9.82
CA ASP A 210 -7.25 8.25 -10.91
C ASP A 210 -8.15 8.85 -12.02
N ARG A 211 -9.46 8.52 -12.03
CA ARG A 211 -10.48 9.07 -12.92
C ARG A 211 -11.36 10.12 -12.27
N MET A 212 -11.01 10.55 -11.07
CA MET A 212 -11.71 11.62 -10.36
C MET A 212 -10.99 12.94 -10.53
N ASP A 213 -11.76 13.99 -10.56
CA ASP A 213 -11.32 15.38 -10.59
C ASP A 213 -12.09 16.19 -9.57
N THR A 214 -11.41 17.07 -8.84
CA THR A 214 -11.99 17.99 -7.84
C THR A 214 -12.84 17.24 -6.81
N VAL A 215 -12.20 16.36 -6.06
CA VAL A 215 -12.86 15.61 -4.97
C VAL A 215 -13.03 16.53 -3.76
N GLU A 216 -14.25 16.61 -3.24
CA GLU A 216 -14.61 17.47 -2.09
C GLU A 216 -15.46 16.71 -1.08
N VAL A 217 -15.24 17.00 0.20
CA VAL A 217 -16.06 16.49 1.29
C VAL A 217 -17.33 17.35 1.40
N GLU A 218 -18.49 16.73 1.33
CA GLU A 218 -19.78 17.42 1.48
C GLU A 218 -20.15 17.56 2.95
N ASP A 219 -21.02 18.54 3.26
CA ASP A 219 -21.52 18.68 4.63
C ASP A 219 -22.57 17.64 5.04
N THR A 220 -23.14 16.98 4.05
CA THR A 220 -24.18 15.95 4.25
C THR A 220 -23.59 14.65 4.83
N PRO A 221 -24.16 14.12 5.93
CA PRO A 221 -23.72 12.83 6.46
C PRO A 221 -24.08 11.65 5.53
N ILE A 222 -23.29 10.57 5.56
CA ILE A 222 -23.58 9.34 4.82
C ILE A 222 -24.85 8.66 5.36
N CYS A 223 -25.56 7.94 4.48
CA CYS A 223 -26.73 7.19 4.88
C CYS A 223 -26.39 5.97 5.77
N GLU A 224 -27.34 5.50 6.55
CA GLU A 224 -27.17 4.36 7.47
C GLU A 224 -26.75 3.08 6.75
N LYS A 225 -27.28 2.81 5.55
CA LYS A 225 -26.94 1.65 4.74
C LYS A 225 -25.45 1.62 4.34
N ALA A 226 -24.84 2.78 4.10
CA ALA A 226 -23.40 2.88 3.83
C ALA A 226 -22.58 2.51 5.08
N GLN A 227 -23.00 2.90 6.26
CA GLN A 227 -22.35 2.57 7.53
C GLN A 227 -22.34 1.05 7.80
N ILE A 228 -23.44 0.36 7.49
CA ILE A 228 -23.56 -1.10 7.64
C ILE A 228 -22.61 -1.83 6.66
N LYS A 229 -22.49 -1.38 5.41
CA LYS A 229 -21.62 -1.97 4.40
C LYS A 229 -20.12 -1.84 4.75
N LYS A 230 -19.71 -0.78 5.43
CA LYS A 230 -18.33 -0.61 5.89
C LYS A 230 -17.83 -1.80 6.74
N ARG A 231 -18.71 -2.41 7.53
CA ARG A 231 -18.39 -3.57 8.39
C ARG A 231 -18.15 -4.87 7.60
N LYS A 232 -18.49 -4.92 6.31
CA LYS A 232 -18.38 -6.10 5.44
C LYS A 232 -17.35 -5.93 4.31
N THR A 233 -16.51 -4.88 4.37
CA THR A 233 -15.62 -4.53 3.26
C THR A 233 -14.51 -5.57 3.03
N GLU A 234 -14.04 -6.26 4.06
CA GLU A 234 -13.02 -7.31 3.93
C GLU A 234 -13.51 -8.45 3.02
N SER A 235 -14.71 -8.97 3.27
CA SER A 235 -15.30 -10.02 2.42
C SER A 235 -15.65 -9.54 1.00
N TYR A 236 -15.86 -8.23 0.82
CA TYR A 236 -16.15 -7.65 -0.48
C TYR A 236 -14.91 -7.67 -1.39
N THR A 237 -13.73 -7.33 -0.87
CA THR A 237 -12.49 -7.33 -1.67
C THR A 237 -12.07 -8.73 -2.12
N GLU A 238 -12.34 -9.75 -1.33
CA GLU A 238 -12.07 -11.16 -1.69
C GLU A 238 -12.95 -11.68 -2.83
N GLN A 239 -14.18 -11.16 -2.94
CA GLN A 239 -15.17 -11.62 -3.92
C GLN A 239 -15.06 -10.91 -5.29
N VAL A 240 -14.42 -9.73 -5.31
CA VAL A 240 -14.38 -8.87 -6.50
C VAL A 240 -13.15 -9.15 -7.34
N PHE A 241 -13.36 -9.41 -8.63
CA PHE A 241 -12.30 -9.47 -9.63
C PHE A 241 -12.10 -8.09 -10.25
N LYS A 242 -10.90 -7.50 -10.06
CA LYS A 242 -10.52 -6.19 -10.63
C LYS A 242 -11.52 -5.06 -10.33
N MET A 243 -12.17 -5.12 -9.15
CA MET A 243 -13.19 -4.14 -8.72
C MET A 243 -14.35 -3.94 -9.71
N TYR A 244 -14.61 -4.93 -10.57
CA TYR A 244 -15.80 -4.98 -11.41
C TYR A 244 -16.99 -5.48 -10.59
N ASN A 245 -18.13 -4.79 -10.76
CA ASN A 245 -19.38 -5.21 -10.14
C ASN A 245 -20.04 -6.33 -10.95
N GLY A 246 -20.55 -7.34 -10.28
CA GLY A 246 -21.29 -8.44 -10.86
C GLY A 246 -22.24 -9.07 -9.85
N GLU A 247 -23.08 -10.00 -10.31
CA GLU A 247 -23.87 -10.84 -9.41
C GLU A 247 -22.92 -11.71 -8.58
N VAL A 248 -23.17 -11.81 -7.28
CA VAL A 248 -22.39 -12.66 -6.38
C VAL A 248 -22.94 -14.07 -6.46
N GLU A 249 -22.11 -15.02 -6.88
CA GLU A 249 -22.45 -16.43 -7.00
C GLU A 249 -21.44 -17.31 -6.30
N GLU A 250 -21.92 -18.43 -5.77
CA GLU A 250 -21.07 -19.49 -5.26
C GLU A 250 -20.75 -20.46 -6.40
N VAL A 251 -19.46 -20.51 -6.78
CA VAL A 251 -19.01 -21.27 -7.95
C VAL A 251 -18.12 -22.42 -7.52
N THR A 252 -18.37 -23.61 -8.09
CA THR A 252 -17.49 -24.76 -7.95
C THR A 252 -16.55 -24.81 -9.17
N LEU A 253 -15.25 -24.69 -8.91
CA LEU A 253 -14.19 -24.77 -9.91
C LEU A 253 -13.46 -26.10 -9.81
N GLU A 254 -13.16 -26.72 -10.93
CA GLU A 254 -12.37 -27.94 -11.06
C GLU A 254 -11.08 -27.66 -11.84
N PHE A 255 -9.96 -28.21 -11.36
CA PHE A 255 -8.65 -27.96 -11.94
C PHE A 255 -7.65 -29.10 -11.63
N PRO A 256 -6.59 -29.28 -12.43
CA PRO A 256 -5.54 -30.24 -12.12
C PRO A 256 -4.62 -29.74 -11.00
N PRO A 257 -3.92 -30.63 -10.27
CA PRO A 257 -3.04 -30.27 -9.13
C PRO A 257 -1.97 -29.21 -9.46
N GLU A 258 -1.52 -29.14 -10.69
CA GLU A 258 -0.52 -28.16 -11.16
C GLU A 258 -0.97 -26.70 -11.05
N LEU A 259 -2.29 -26.45 -10.99
CA LEU A 259 -2.86 -25.10 -10.82
C LEU A 259 -3.12 -24.73 -9.36
N LEU A 260 -2.73 -25.57 -8.41
CA LEU A 260 -2.97 -25.32 -6.99
C LEU A 260 -2.35 -24.00 -6.50
N GLY A 261 -1.14 -23.67 -6.96
CA GLY A 261 -0.49 -22.38 -6.65
C GLY A 261 -1.35 -21.20 -7.11
N ALA A 262 -1.82 -21.18 -8.35
CA ALA A 262 -2.67 -20.12 -8.88
C ALA A 262 -4.01 -19.98 -8.15
N VAL A 263 -4.54 -21.10 -7.61
CA VAL A 263 -5.74 -21.09 -6.77
C VAL A 263 -5.45 -20.45 -5.42
N TYR A 264 -4.36 -20.80 -4.75
CA TYR A 264 -3.96 -20.19 -3.48
C TYR A 264 -3.61 -18.71 -3.63
N ASP A 265 -2.92 -18.34 -4.69
CA ASP A 265 -2.60 -16.93 -4.99
C ASP A 265 -3.87 -16.08 -5.14
N LYS A 266 -4.94 -16.67 -5.72
CA LYS A 266 -6.18 -15.93 -5.95
C LYS A 266 -7.16 -15.96 -4.78
N PHE A 267 -7.33 -17.11 -4.14
CA PHE A 267 -8.37 -17.32 -3.12
C PHE A 267 -7.81 -17.49 -1.70
N GLY A 268 -6.49 -17.46 -1.56
CA GLY A 268 -5.79 -17.59 -0.29
C GLY A 268 -5.54 -19.04 0.13
N GLU A 269 -4.51 -19.26 0.94
CA GLU A 269 -4.08 -20.58 1.42
C GLU A 269 -5.10 -21.28 2.33
N LYS A 270 -6.08 -20.54 2.87
CA LYS A 270 -7.17 -21.10 3.70
C LYS A 270 -8.28 -21.75 2.88
N THR A 271 -8.21 -21.68 1.54
CA THR A 271 -9.21 -22.27 0.66
C THR A 271 -9.26 -23.79 0.83
N ILE A 272 -10.47 -24.32 1.03
CA ILE A 272 -10.68 -25.76 1.22
C ILE A 272 -10.63 -26.47 -0.12
N ILE A 273 -9.60 -27.28 -0.33
CA ILE A 273 -9.41 -28.09 -1.51
C ILE A 273 -10.05 -29.47 -1.28
N ARG A 274 -10.75 -29.98 -2.27
CA ARG A 274 -11.32 -31.34 -2.28
C ARG A 274 -10.91 -32.07 -3.56
N HIS A 275 -10.81 -33.39 -3.51
CA HIS A 275 -10.65 -34.19 -4.71
C HIS A 275 -11.99 -34.25 -5.48
N SER A 276 -11.93 -34.11 -6.80
CA SER A 276 -13.05 -34.34 -7.71
C SER A 276 -13.00 -35.78 -8.23
N ASP A 277 -11.79 -36.19 -8.68
CA ASP A 277 -11.42 -37.56 -9.04
C ASP A 277 -9.93 -37.82 -8.73
N ALA A 278 -9.33 -38.87 -9.32
CA ALA A 278 -7.93 -39.24 -9.04
C ALA A 278 -6.93 -38.15 -9.43
N ASP A 279 -7.21 -37.38 -10.49
CA ASP A 279 -6.27 -36.43 -11.08
C ASP A 279 -6.76 -34.98 -11.06
N ARG A 280 -7.89 -34.72 -10.42
CA ARG A 280 -8.49 -33.40 -10.39
C ARG A 280 -8.92 -32.98 -8.98
N LEU A 281 -8.73 -31.68 -8.73
CA LEU A 281 -9.11 -31.00 -7.50
C LEU A 281 -10.31 -30.08 -7.78
N LYS A 282 -11.07 -29.79 -6.73
CA LYS A 282 -12.15 -28.80 -6.78
C LYS A 282 -12.18 -27.91 -5.56
N ILE A 283 -12.64 -26.69 -5.78
CA ILE A 283 -12.92 -25.69 -4.74
C ILE A 283 -14.32 -25.14 -4.91
N LYS A 284 -14.85 -24.60 -3.83
CA LYS A 284 -16.10 -23.85 -3.80
C LYS A 284 -15.81 -22.46 -3.30
N VAL A 285 -16.05 -21.45 -4.13
CA VAL A 285 -15.70 -20.05 -3.88
C VAL A 285 -16.84 -19.12 -4.21
N THR A 286 -16.99 -18.05 -3.43
CA THR A 286 -17.98 -17.01 -3.69
C THR A 286 -17.31 -15.89 -4.47
N VAL A 287 -17.78 -15.61 -5.68
CA VAL A 287 -17.19 -14.60 -6.57
C VAL A 287 -18.25 -13.73 -7.23
N GLN A 288 -17.87 -12.54 -7.64
CA GLN A 288 -18.69 -11.72 -8.51
C GLN A 288 -18.46 -12.11 -9.97
N ILE A 289 -19.55 -12.51 -10.63
CA ILE A 289 -19.50 -12.93 -12.04
C ILE A 289 -19.29 -11.70 -12.91
N SER A 290 -18.13 -11.66 -13.57
CA SER A 290 -17.66 -10.48 -14.31
C SER A 290 -16.71 -10.87 -15.45
N PRO A 291 -16.52 -10.02 -16.47
CA PRO A 291 -15.55 -10.28 -17.53
C PRO A 291 -14.13 -10.58 -17.01
N PRO A 292 -13.58 -9.89 -15.99
CA PRO A 292 -12.29 -10.27 -15.42
C PRO A 292 -12.26 -11.65 -14.78
N PHE A 293 -13.35 -12.11 -14.14
CA PHE A 293 -13.43 -13.48 -13.62
C PHE A 293 -13.35 -14.50 -14.76
N PHE A 294 -14.08 -14.29 -15.84
CA PHE A 294 -14.02 -15.17 -17.00
C PHE A 294 -12.65 -15.14 -17.70
N GLY A 295 -12.02 -13.95 -17.80
CA GLY A 295 -10.66 -13.81 -18.32
C GLY A 295 -9.62 -14.54 -17.46
N TRP A 296 -9.78 -14.51 -16.12
CA TRP A 296 -8.94 -15.28 -15.21
C TRP A 296 -9.10 -16.79 -15.39
N LEU A 297 -10.29 -17.29 -15.64
CA LEU A 297 -10.50 -18.70 -15.98
C LEU A 297 -9.89 -19.08 -17.33
N PHE A 298 -10.08 -18.21 -18.33
CA PHE A 298 -9.62 -18.46 -19.70
C PHE A 298 -8.09 -18.55 -19.81
N GLN A 299 -7.31 -17.85 -18.99
CA GLN A 299 -5.84 -17.92 -19.01
C GLN A 299 -5.30 -19.34 -18.79
N PHE A 300 -6.07 -20.24 -18.19
CA PHE A 300 -5.70 -21.64 -17.97
C PHE A 300 -6.07 -22.57 -19.15
N MET A 301 -6.49 -22.01 -20.28
CA MET A 301 -6.73 -22.75 -21.54
C MET A 301 -7.61 -24.00 -21.35
N GLY A 302 -8.70 -23.87 -20.59
CA GLY A 302 -9.65 -24.97 -20.34
C GLY A 302 -9.21 -26.02 -19.31
N LYS A 303 -8.02 -25.89 -18.72
CA LYS A 303 -7.60 -26.75 -17.61
C LYS A 303 -8.41 -26.50 -16.34
N MET A 304 -8.82 -25.25 -16.11
CA MET A 304 -9.76 -24.88 -15.06
C MET A 304 -11.18 -24.78 -15.62
N ARG A 305 -12.14 -25.40 -14.96
CA ARG A 305 -13.53 -25.54 -15.43
C ARG A 305 -14.51 -25.11 -14.36
N ILE A 306 -15.62 -24.52 -14.78
CA ILE A 306 -16.79 -24.29 -13.93
C ILE A 306 -17.62 -25.56 -13.91
N LEU A 307 -17.87 -26.14 -12.73
CA LEU A 307 -18.80 -27.25 -12.56
C LEU A 307 -20.20 -26.75 -12.20
N GLU A 308 -20.27 -25.77 -11.29
CA GLU A 308 -21.52 -25.21 -10.76
C GLU A 308 -21.39 -23.69 -10.55
N PRO A 309 -22.49 -22.92 -10.65
CA PRO A 309 -23.80 -23.34 -11.16
C PRO A 309 -23.85 -23.35 -12.71
N PRO A 310 -24.78 -24.10 -13.32
CA PRO A 310 -24.94 -24.14 -14.79
C PRO A 310 -25.12 -22.77 -15.43
N SER A 311 -25.83 -21.86 -14.77
CA SER A 311 -26.06 -20.48 -15.22
C SER A 311 -24.75 -19.70 -15.45
N VAL A 312 -23.74 -19.89 -14.60
CA VAL A 312 -22.42 -19.25 -14.76
C VAL A 312 -21.63 -19.90 -15.89
N LEU A 313 -21.72 -21.24 -16.03
CA LEU A 313 -21.09 -21.95 -17.13
C LEU A 313 -21.68 -21.52 -18.49
N GLU A 314 -22.99 -21.34 -18.58
CA GLU A 314 -23.64 -20.83 -19.77
C GLU A 314 -23.21 -19.42 -20.16
N LYS A 315 -23.13 -18.50 -19.14
CA LYS A 315 -22.61 -17.14 -19.35
C LYS A 315 -21.16 -17.17 -19.84
N TYR A 316 -20.32 -18.04 -19.27
CA TYR A 316 -18.92 -18.20 -19.69
C TYR A 316 -18.80 -18.72 -21.12
N ASN A 317 -19.54 -19.77 -21.46
CA ASN A 317 -19.56 -20.35 -22.82
C ASN A 317 -20.09 -19.36 -23.87
N LYS A 318 -21.05 -18.51 -23.48
CA LYS A 318 -21.53 -17.43 -24.34
C LYS A 318 -20.43 -16.45 -24.65
N CYS A 319 -19.71 -15.96 -23.60
CA CYS A 319 -18.58 -15.02 -23.78
C CYS A 319 -17.50 -15.59 -24.71
N ILE A 320 -17.21 -16.91 -24.62
CA ILE A 320 -16.24 -17.56 -25.52
C ILE A 320 -16.75 -17.54 -26.97
N ARG A 321 -18.00 -17.89 -27.19
CA ARG A 321 -18.59 -17.89 -28.57
C ARG A 321 -18.60 -16.49 -29.17
N ASP A 322 -19.03 -15.48 -28.38
CA ASP A 322 -19.08 -14.08 -28.83
C ASP A 322 -17.67 -13.50 -29.17
N THR A 323 -16.60 -14.17 -28.74
CA THR A 323 -15.21 -13.80 -29.07
C THR A 323 -14.72 -14.44 -30.37
N LEU A 324 -15.39 -15.50 -30.84
CA LEU A 324 -15.03 -16.25 -32.07
C LEU A 324 -15.77 -15.76 -33.31
N GLU A 325 -16.81 -14.96 -33.14
CA GLU A 325 -17.57 -14.28 -34.20
C GLU A 325 -16.93 -12.90 -34.49
#